data_f881fbc9f280ff6497978b14b7bbec64
#
_entry.id   f881fbc9f280ff6497978b14b7bbec64
#
_cell.length_a   1.000
_cell.length_b   1.000
_cell.length_c   1.000
_cell.angle_alpha   90.00
_cell.angle_beta   90.00
_cell.angle_gamma   90.00
#
_symmetry.space_group_name_H-M   'P 1'
#
loop_
_entity.id
_entity.type
_entity.pdbx_description
1 polymer ?
#
loop_
_entity_poly.entity_id
_entity_poly.type
_entity_poly.pdbx_seq_one_letter_code
_entity_poly.pdbx_strand_id
1 'polypeptide(L)'
;MGRGEEDMQEYYRDTWAEIDLDAIAYNVKQIKKLHPTKEIFAVVKANGYGHGDAEVSKVAIEAGVSCLAVSGLDEALRLRQSGIEVPILVLGMTRLKDVSLAAENNISLTAHDEVWINHLVSLPLEKKIKVHLKIDSGMHRLGLMDANQIQTNFNLLKTAPMVEVEGIFTHMATADCDKEYLDYQIQNFKHLILYWGIAD
;
A
#
# COMPACT_ATOMS: atom_id res chain seq x y z
N MET A 1 -1.93 -2.51 39.02
CA MET A 1 -2.34 -1.11 38.82
C MET A 1 -3.38 -1.10 37.73
N GLY A 2 -4.52 -0.48 37.99
CA GLY A 2 -5.77 -0.75 37.31
C GLY A 2 -5.75 -0.56 35.80
N ARG A 3 -6.37 -1.51 35.10
CA ARG A 3 -6.87 -1.31 33.75
C ARG A 3 -8.00 -0.29 33.87
N GLY A 4 -7.88 0.84 33.16
CA GLY A 4 -8.93 1.83 33.09
C GLY A 4 -10.24 1.16 32.60
N GLU A 5 -11.34 1.56 33.20
CA GLU A 5 -12.69 1.31 32.68
C GLU A 5 -12.85 2.12 31.36
N GLU A 6 -12.21 1.65 30.28
CA GLU A 6 -12.48 2.15 28.94
C GLU A 6 -13.66 1.39 28.38
N ASP A 7 -14.75 2.12 28.13
CA ASP A 7 -15.94 1.81 27.35
C ASP A 7 -16.11 0.32 26.97
N MET A 8 -16.59 -0.48 27.91
CA MET A 8 -17.03 -1.84 27.58
C MET A 8 -18.23 -1.73 26.67
N GLN A 9 -18.01 -1.86 25.39
CA GLN A 9 -19.08 -2.03 24.43
C GLN A 9 -19.96 -3.19 24.90
N GLU A 10 -21.22 -2.93 25.18
CA GLU A 10 -22.13 -3.94 25.67
C GLU A 10 -22.37 -4.99 24.58
N TYR A 11 -21.83 -6.20 24.78
CA TYR A 11 -21.99 -7.30 23.85
C TYR A 11 -23.31 -8.03 24.15
N TYR A 12 -24.20 -8.08 23.16
CA TYR A 12 -25.48 -8.79 23.24
C TYR A 12 -25.39 -10.28 22.86
N ARG A 13 -24.18 -10.78 22.56
CA ARG A 13 -23.90 -12.17 22.21
C ARG A 13 -22.63 -12.63 22.94
N ASP A 14 -22.61 -13.91 23.36
CA ASP A 14 -21.48 -14.53 24.03
C ASP A 14 -20.39 -14.98 23.03
N THR A 15 -20.18 -14.20 21.96
CA THR A 15 -19.22 -14.46 20.91
C THR A 15 -18.56 -13.15 20.47
N TRP A 16 -17.24 -13.07 20.65
CA TRP A 16 -16.43 -11.92 20.22
C TRP A 16 -15.05 -12.40 19.80
N ALA A 17 -14.29 -11.55 19.12
CA ALA A 17 -12.86 -11.76 18.83
C ALA A 17 -12.03 -10.85 19.75
N GLU A 18 -11.08 -11.44 20.45
CA GLU A 18 -10.07 -10.69 21.21
C GLU A 18 -8.85 -10.51 20.33
N ILE A 19 -8.41 -9.25 20.17
CA ILE A 19 -7.24 -8.91 19.35
C ILE A 19 -6.09 -8.53 20.29
N ASP A 20 -5.02 -9.34 20.23
CA ASP A 20 -3.79 -9.08 20.98
C ASP A 20 -2.91 -8.08 20.21
N LEU A 21 -2.99 -6.82 20.56
CA LEU A 21 -2.21 -5.75 19.96
C LEU A 21 -0.71 -5.86 20.29
N ASP A 22 -0.34 -6.42 21.44
CA ASP A 22 1.05 -6.64 21.82
C ASP A 22 1.70 -7.69 20.90
N ALA A 23 0.95 -8.72 20.50
CA ALA A 23 1.41 -9.71 19.54
C ALA A 23 1.66 -9.07 18.15
N ILE A 24 0.80 -8.14 17.73
CA ILE A 24 1.00 -7.38 16.49
C ILE A 24 2.27 -6.54 16.57
N ALA A 25 2.45 -5.77 17.65
CA ALA A 25 3.65 -4.98 17.89
C ALA A 25 4.92 -5.84 17.91
N TYR A 26 4.86 -7.00 18.57
CA TYR A 26 5.96 -7.96 18.60
C TYR A 26 6.33 -8.42 17.18
N ASN A 27 5.36 -8.83 16.38
CA ASN A 27 5.59 -9.31 15.01
C ASN A 27 6.23 -8.23 14.12
N VAL A 28 5.76 -6.99 14.18
CA VAL A 28 6.37 -5.86 13.45
C VAL A 28 7.84 -5.69 13.87
N LYS A 29 8.13 -5.71 15.19
CA LYS A 29 9.49 -5.59 15.69
C LYS A 29 10.40 -6.75 15.24
N GLN A 30 9.89 -7.98 15.11
CA GLN A 30 10.67 -9.11 14.56
C GLN A 30 11.01 -8.89 13.08
N ILE A 31 10.04 -8.46 12.26
CA ILE A 31 10.28 -8.15 10.83
C ILE A 31 11.31 -7.02 10.70
N LYS A 32 11.19 -5.97 11.53
CA LYS A 32 12.16 -4.86 11.53
C LYS A 32 13.58 -5.30 11.87
N LYS A 33 13.74 -6.23 12.80
CA LYS A 33 15.04 -6.82 13.14
C LYS A 33 15.66 -7.61 11.97
N LEU A 34 14.85 -8.31 11.18
CA LEU A 34 15.33 -9.05 10.00
C LEU A 34 15.75 -8.10 8.88
N HIS A 35 15.13 -6.92 8.79
CA HIS A 35 15.37 -5.94 7.73
C HIS A 35 15.57 -4.52 8.31
N PRO A 36 16.66 -4.27 9.06
CA PRO A 36 16.81 -3.04 9.85
C PRO A 36 16.92 -1.76 9.01
N THR A 37 17.37 -1.89 7.75
CA THR A 37 17.55 -0.77 6.82
C THR A 37 16.36 -0.55 5.88
N LYS A 38 15.35 -1.43 5.93
CA LYS A 38 14.17 -1.33 5.05
C LYS A 38 13.00 -0.69 5.77
N GLU A 39 12.22 0.04 5.02
CA GLU A 39 10.93 0.52 5.47
C GLU A 39 9.88 -0.58 5.37
N ILE A 40 8.90 -0.52 6.25
CA ILE A 40 7.83 -1.52 6.32
C ILE A 40 6.51 -0.83 5.97
N PHE A 41 5.81 -1.39 5.00
CA PHE A 41 4.40 -1.09 4.73
C PHE A 41 3.53 -2.12 5.44
N ALA A 42 2.73 -1.70 6.42
CA ALA A 42 1.73 -2.58 7.01
C ALA A 42 0.47 -2.57 6.14
N VAL A 43 0.05 -3.76 5.71
CA VAL A 43 -1.19 -3.93 4.94
C VAL A 43 -2.34 -4.11 5.92
N VAL A 44 -3.23 -3.12 6.02
CA VAL A 44 -4.34 -3.05 6.99
C VAL A 44 -5.71 -2.99 6.33
N LYS A 45 -5.80 -3.46 5.08
CA LYS A 45 -7.05 -3.55 4.32
C LYS A 45 -8.09 -4.44 4.99
N ALA A 46 -9.35 -4.34 4.56
CA ALA A 46 -10.46 -5.13 5.07
C ALA A 46 -10.58 -5.06 6.61
N ASN A 47 -10.57 -3.82 7.14
CA ASN A 47 -10.61 -3.56 8.58
C ASN A 47 -9.47 -4.29 9.34
N GLY A 48 -8.22 -4.15 8.84
CA GLY A 48 -7.07 -4.85 9.43
C GLY A 48 -7.22 -6.39 9.37
N TYR A 49 -7.80 -6.91 8.28
CA TYR A 49 -8.20 -8.32 8.15
C TYR A 49 -9.17 -8.78 9.27
N GLY A 50 -10.05 -7.88 9.70
CA GLY A 50 -11.01 -8.12 10.77
C GLY A 50 -10.50 -7.80 12.18
N HIS A 51 -9.25 -7.32 12.32
CA HIS A 51 -8.62 -7.00 13.61
C HIS A 51 -8.82 -5.54 14.07
N GLY A 52 -9.49 -4.71 13.25
CA GLY A 52 -9.61 -3.27 13.50
C GLY A 52 -8.48 -2.48 12.84
N ASP A 53 -8.77 -1.78 11.75
CA ASP A 53 -7.74 -1.11 10.94
C ASP A 53 -7.08 0.06 11.67
N ALA A 54 -7.82 0.84 12.45
CA ALA A 54 -7.29 1.99 13.17
C ALA A 54 -6.36 1.58 14.32
N GLU A 55 -6.77 0.63 15.16
CA GLU A 55 -6.01 0.13 16.32
C GLU A 55 -4.75 -0.61 15.87
N VAL A 56 -4.89 -1.51 14.90
CA VAL A 56 -3.75 -2.22 14.29
C VAL A 56 -2.76 -1.23 13.67
N SER A 57 -3.25 -0.21 12.97
CA SER A 57 -2.39 0.82 12.37
C SER A 57 -1.59 1.59 13.40
N LYS A 58 -2.23 2.06 14.47
CA LYS A 58 -1.56 2.81 15.55
C LYS A 58 -0.44 1.99 16.17
N VAL A 59 -0.74 0.76 16.58
CA VAL A 59 0.23 -0.14 17.20
C VAL A 59 1.36 -0.52 16.24
N ALA A 60 1.06 -0.76 14.96
CA ALA A 60 2.08 -1.07 13.96
C ALA A 60 3.03 0.12 13.73
N ILE A 61 2.51 1.36 13.67
CA ILE A 61 3.30 2.59 13.55
C ILE A 61 4.22 2.78 14.77
N GLU A 62 3.69 2.63 15.97
CA GLU A 62 4.47 2.69 17.20
C GLU A 62 5.57 1.62 17.26
N ALA A 63 5.32 0.46 16.66
CA ALA A 63 6.30 -0.64 16.56
C ALA A 63 7.35 -0.44 15.46
N GLY A 64 7.22 0.60 14.60
CA GLY A 64 8.22 0.98 13.60
C GLY A 64 7.82 0.79 12.15
N VAL A 65 6.52 0.67 11.85
CA VAL A 65 5.99 0.76 10.49
C VAL A 65 6.04 2.22 10.03
N SER A 66 6.52 2.45 8.83
CA SER A 66 6.65 3.80 8.24
C SER A 66 5.49 4.16 7.31
N CYS A 67 4.80 3.18 6.74
CA CYS A 67 3.73 3.38 5.77
C CYS A 67 2.62 2.35 5.95
N LEU A 68 1.41 2.69 5.56
CA LEU A 68 0.28 1.75 5.52
C LEU A 68 -0.13 1.46 4.08
N ALA A 69 -0.77 0.32 3.87
CA ALA A 69 -1.37 -0.01 2.59
C ALA A 69 -2.78 -0.61 2.77
N VAL A 70 -3.69 -0.17 1.92
CA VAL A 70 -5.11 -0.57 1.95
C VAL A 70 -5.60 -0.98 0.57
N SER A 71 -6.80 -1.56 0.46
CA SER A 71 -7.34 -1.97 -0.84
C SER A 71 -8.01 -0.81 -1.60
N GLY A 72 -8.71 0.07 -0.89
CA GLY A 72 -9.55 1.11 -1.48
C GLY A 72 -9.33 2.48 -0.87
N LEU A 73 -9.73 3.51 -1.60
CA LEU A 73 -9.63 4.89 -1.14
C LEU A 73 -10.48 5.17 0.10
N ASP A 74 -11.63 4.52 0.21
CA ASP A 74 -12.52 4.63 1.37
C ASP A 74 -11.87 4.13 2.67
N GLU A 75 -11.09 3.05 2.60
CA GLU A 75 -10.30 2.55 3.74
C GLU A 75 -9.21 3.57 4.15
N ALA A 76 -8.51 4.13 3.17
CA ALA A 76 -7.49 5.16 3.42
C ALA A 76 -8.09 6.41 4.07
N LEU A 77 -9.25 6.86 3.60
CA LEU A 77 -9.96 8.03 4.16
C LEU A 77 -10.43 7.78 5.60
N ARG A 78 -10.91 6.57 5.93
CA ARG A 78 -11.26 6.22 7.32
C ARG A 78 -10.04 6.28 8.23
N LEU A 79 -8.89 5.77 7.79
CA LEU A 79 -7.65 5.87 8.55
C LEU A 79 -7.24 7.34 8.77
N ARG A 80 -7.37 8.21 7.77
CA ARG A 80 -7.15 9.66 7.94
C ARG A 80 -8.09 10.28 8.98
N GLN A 81 -9.38 9.90 8.95
CA GLN A 81 -10.37 10.35 9.95
C GLN A 81 -10.04 9.86 11.36
N SER A 82 -9.37 8.70 11.49
CA SER A 82 -8.89 8.17 12.78
C SER A 82 -7.58 8.80 13.27
N GLY A 83 -7.08 9.85 12.59
CA GLY A 83 -5.87 10.59 12.97
C GLY A 83 -4.56 9.95 12.51
N ILE A 84 -4.59 8.99 11.58
CA ILE A 84 -3.37 8.41 11.00
C ILE A 84 -2.76 9.41 10.01
N GLU A 85 -1.49 9.80 10.22
CA GLU A 85 -0.76 10.79 9.41
C GLU A 85 0.31 10.18 8.49
N VAL A 86 0.83 8.98 8.82
CA VAL A 86 1.85 8.31 7.98
C VAL A 86 1.37 8.11 6.54
N PRO A 87 2.27 7.97 5.55
CA PRO A 87 1.89 7.67 4.17
C PRO A 87 0.96 6.47 4.07
N ILE A 88 -0.04 6.55 3.20
CA ILE A 88 -0.98 5.46 2.92
C ILE A 88 -1.00 5.22 1.41
N LEU A 89 -0.77 3.97 1.00
CA LEU A 89 -0.88 3.53 -0.39
C LEU A 89 -2.17 2.75 -0.60
N VAL A 90 -2.97 3.17 -1.58
CA VAL A 90 -4.11 2.39 -2.08
C VAL A 90 -3.61 1.39 -3.12
N LEU A 91 -3.65 0.10 -2.78
CA LEU A 91 -3.15 -1.00 -3.62
C LEU A 91 -4.07 -1.35 -4.79
N GLY A 92 -5.35 -1.04 -4.68
CA GLY A 92 -6.36 -1.31 -5.69
C GLY A 92 -6.54 -0.16 -6.68
N MET A 93 -7.46 -0.37 -7.61
CA MET A 93 -7.80 0.66 -8.60
C MET A 93 -8.60 1.79 -7.95
N THR A 94 -8.25 3.03 -8.29
CA THR A 94 -9.01 4.22 -7.90
C THR A 94 -9.60 4.89 -9.14
N ARG A 95 -10.87 5.28 -9.06
CA ARG A 95 -11.53 5.98 -10.17
C ARG A 95 -10.90 7.35 -10.38
N LEU A 96 -10.74 7.76 -11.63
CA LEU A 96 -10.13 9.05 -11.97
C LEU A 96 -10.81 10.25 -11.32
N LYS A 97 -12.12 10.21 -11.15
CA LYS A 97 -12.88 11.28 -10.49
C LYS A 97 -12.56 11.46 -9.00
N ASP A 98 -11.97 10.45 -8.36
CA ASP A 98 -11.64 10.45 -6.94
C ASP A 98 -10.14 10.76 -6.68
N VAL A 99 -9.35 11.01 -7.74
CA VAL A 99 -7.90 11.30 -7.64
C VAL A 99 -7.63 12.60 -6.87
N SER A 100 -8.42 13.65 -7.11
CA SER A 100 -8.27 14.92 -6.38
C SER A 100 -8.48 14.72 -4.88
N LEU A 101 -9.48 13.92 -4.49
CA LEU A 101 -9.73 13.60 -3.08
C LEU A 101 -8.56 12.86 -2.43
N ALA A 102 -7.91 11.95 -3.16
CA ALA A 102 -6.70 11.27 -2.68
C ALA A 102 -5.54 12.26 -2.50
N ALA A 103 -5.32 13.15 -3.46
CA ALA A 103 -4.28 14.19 -3.41
C ALA A 103 -4.49 15.16 -2.23
N GLU A 104 -5.73 15.58 -1.98
CA GLU A 104 -6.10 16.46 -0.85
C GLU A 104 -5.79 15.83 0.51
N ASN A 105 -5.93 14.52 0.61
CA ASN A 105 -5.72 13.75 1.85
C ASN A 105 -4.32 13.10 1.94
N ASN A 106 -3.37 13.48 1.06
CA ASN A 106 -2.01 12.91 1.02
C ASN A 106 -2.02 11.36 1.00
N ILE A 107 -2.84 10.79 0.11
CA ILE A 107 -2.97 9.35 -0.12
C ILE A 107 -2.33 9.02 -1.47
N SER A 108 -1.40 8.06 -1.48
CA SER A 108 -0.74 7.59 -2.69
C SER A 108 -1.60 6.54 -3.40
N LEU A 109 -1.64 6.59 -4.73
CA LEU A 109 -2.45 5.71 -5.56
C LEU A 109 -1.59 4.74 -6.38
N THR A 110 -2.19 3.63 -6.78
CA THR A 110 -1.57 2.67 -7.70
C THR A 110 -1.83 3.07 -9.15
N ALA A 111 -0.76 3.40 -9.87
CA ALA A 111 -0.78 3.52 -11.32
C ALA A 111 -0.66 2.10 -11.91
N HIS A 112 -1.73 1.59 -12.49
CA HIS A 112 -1.86 0.15 -12.74
C HIS A 112 -1.98 -0.24 -14.22
N ASP A 113 -2.42 0.65 -15.09
CA ASP A 113 -2.54 0.42 -16.53
C ASP A 113 -2.35 1.71 -17.34
N GLU A 114 -2.05 1.54 -18.62
CA GLU A 114 -1.75 2.62 -19.55
C GLU A 114 -2.93 3.59 -19.73
N VAL A 115 -4.16 3.08 -19.80
CA VAL A 115 -5.36 3.90 -20.03
C VAL A 115 -5.58 4.82 -18.83
N TRP A 116 -5.50 4.27 -17.62
CA TRP A 116 -5.64 5.03 -16.38
C TRP A 116 -4.53 6.09 -16.27
N ILE A 117 -3.27 5.74 -16.59
CA ILE A 117 -2.12 6.65 -16.51
C ILE A 117 -2.28 7.80 -17.50
N ASN A 118 -2.66 7.54 -18.76
CA ASN A 118 -2.87 8.57 -19.77
C ASN A 118 -3.97 9.57 -19.36
N HIS A 119 -5.03 9.11 -18.72
CA HIS A 119 -6.07 10.00 -18.21
C HIS A 119 -5.60 10.77 -16.98
N LEU A 120 -4.87 10.11 -16.05
CA LEU A 120 -4.34 10.76 -14.84
C LEU A 120 -3.53 12.01 -15.16
N VAL A 121 -2.57 11.91 -16.09
CA VAL A 121 -1.67 13.01 -16.44
C VAL A 121 -2.37 14.21 -17.09
N SER A 122 -3.59 13.98 -17.55
CA SER A 122 -4.44 15.00 -18.18
C SER A 122 -5.43 15.65 -17.20
N LEU A 123 -5.50 15.18 -15.96
CA LEU A 123 -6.44 15.72 -14.97
C LEU A 123 -6.01 17.12 -14.53
N PRO A 124 -6.95 18.08 -14.40
CA PRO A 124 -6.70 19.40 -13.86
C PRO A 124 -6.61 19.36 -12.32
N LEU A 125 -5.53 18.82 -11.79
CA LEU A 125 -5.33 18.68 -10.35
C LEU A 125 -4.84 20.00 -9.74
N GLU A 126 -5.33 20.36 -8.57
CA GLU A 126 -4.86 21.50 -7.77
C GLU A 126 -3.70 21.14 -6.84
N LYS A 127 -3.63 19.87 -6.43
CA LYS A 127 -2.53 19.31 -5.62
C LYS A 127 -1.87 18.15 -6.35
N LYS A 128 -0.56 17.98 -6.16
CA LYS A 128 0.16 16.84 -6.69
C LYS A 128 -0.39 15.55 -6.12
N ILE A 129 -0.59 14.57 -7.01
CA ILE A 129 -0.90 13.20 -6.62
C ILE A 129 0.36 12.35 -6.60
N LYS A 130 0.53 11.59 -5.53
CA LYS A 130 1.59 10.62 -5.37
C LYS A 130 1.14 9.27 -5.91
N VAL A 131 2.01 8.60 -6.66
CA VAL A 131 1.68 7.30 -7.24
C VAL A 131 2.81 6.30 -7.07
N HIS A 132 2.43 5.03 -6.93
CA HIS A 132 3.32 3.90 -7.10
C HIS A 132 2.95 3.16 -8.39
N LEU A 133 3.93 2.94 -9.26
CA LEU A 133 3.73 2.18 -10.49
C LEU A 133 3.64 0.69 -10.15
N LYS A 134 2.54 0.07 -10.54
CA LYS A 134 2.32 -1.35 -10.34
C LYS A 134 2.85 -2.15 -11.51
N ILE A 135 3.73 -3.11 -11.22
CA ILE A 135 4.25 -4.08 -12.17
C ILE A 135 3.65 -5.45 -11.84
N ASP A 136 3.14 -6.13 -12.86
CA ASP A 136 2.74 -7.52 -12.73
C ASP A 136 3.89 -8.41 -13.18
N SER A 137 4.60 -8.98 -12.22
CA SER A 137 5.73 -9.87 -12.47
C SER A 137 5.35 -11.35 -12.56
N GLY A 138 4.04 -11.65 -12.55
CA GLY A 138 3.52 -13.02 -12.63
C GLY A 138 2.29 -13.29 -11.78
N MET A 139 1.71 -12.29 -11.09
CA MET A 139 0.43 -12.46 -10.38
C MET A 139 -0.77 -12.51 -11.34
N HIS A 140 -0.65 -11.91 -12.53
CA HIS A 140 -1.68 -11.86 -13.58
C HIS A 140 -3.03 -11.29 -13.12
N ARG A 141 -2.98 -10.19 -12.35
CA ARG A 141 -4.17 -9.56 -11.80
C ARG A 141 -4.24 -8.06 -12.08
N LEU A 142 -3.19 -7.32 -11.79
CA LEU A 142 -3.12 -5.86 -11.89
C LEU A 142 -1.68 -5.42 -12.08
N GLY A 143 -1.44 -4.49 -13.00
CA GLY A 143 -0.13 -3.91 -13.27
C GLY A 143 0.35 -4.09 -14.70
N LEU A 144 1.38 -3.37 -15.08
CA LEU A 144 2.02 -3.46 -16.39
C LEU A 144 2.95 -4.67 -16.44
N MET A 145 2.98 -5.38 -17.58
CA MET A 145 3.76 -6.62 -17.76
C MET A 145 4.85 -6.50 -18.81
N ASP A 146 4.76 -5.55 -19.71
CA ASP A 146 5.71 -5.36 -20.82
C ASP A 146 6.73 -4.25 -20.49
N ALA A 147 8.02 -4.52 -20.70
CA ALA A 147 9.10 -3.60 -20.34
C ALA A 147 9.01 -2.26 -21.08
N ASN A 148 8.60 -2.24 -22.35
CA ASN A 148 8.47 -0.99 -23.11
C ASN A 148 7.26 -0.18 -22.64
N GLN A 149 6.14 -0.84 -22.36
CA GLN A 149 4.97 -0.18 -21.77
C GLN A 149 5.30 0.42 -20.42
N ILE A 150 6.02 -0.31 -19.57
CA ILE A 150 6.43 0.16 -18.25
C ILE A 150 7.31 1.41 -18.41
N GLN A 151 8.35 1.35 -19.27
CA GLN A 151 9.23 2.50 -19.50
C GLN A 151 8.49 3.73 -20.02
N THR A 152 7.61 3.53 -21.01
CA THR A 152 6.81 4.61 -21.60
C THR A 152 5.94 5.27 -20.54
N ASN A 153 5.20 4.47 -19.76
CA ASN A 153 4.30 4.98 -18.73
C ASN A 153 5.04 5.60 -17.55
N PHE A 154 6.18 5.04 -17.14
CA PHE A 154 7.03 5.64 -16.12
C PHE A 154 7.54 7.03 -16.54
N ASN A 155 8.04 7.16 -17.76
CA ASN A 155 8.49 8.45 -18.28
C ASN A 155 7.34 9.46 -18.37
N LEU A 156 6.17 9.03 -18.80
CA LEU A 156 4.98 9.87 -18.85
C LEU A 156 4.61 10.39 -17.45
N LEU A 157 4.57 9.53 -16.45
CA LEU A 157 4.30 9.91 -15.05
C LEU A 157 5.36 10.88 -14.51
N LYS A 158 6.66 10.62 -14.77
CA LYS A 158 7.77 11.47 -14.30
C LYS A 158 7.77 12.86 -14.92
N THR A 159 7.28 13.01 -16.13
CA THR A 159 7.22 14.30 -16.83
C THR A 159 5.95 15.08 -16.52
N ALA A 160 4.94 14.45 -15.94
CA ALA A 160 3.68 15.10 -15.59
C ALA A 160 3.83 16.02 -14.36
N PRO A 161 3.57 17.34 -14.47
CA PRO A 161 3.89 18.30 -13.41
C PRO A 161 3.10 18.10 -12.12
N MET A 162 1.91 17.49 -12.22
CA MET A 162 1.02 17.24 -11.07
C MET A 162 1.08 15.79 -10.54
N VAL A 163 2.07 15.01 -11.01
CA VAL A 163 2.26 13.63 -10.56
C VAL A 163 3.65 13.49 -9.91
N GLU A 164 3.70 12.78 -8.80
CA GLU A 164 4.93 12.39 -8.12
C GLU A 164 5.00 10.87 -8.06
N VAL A 165 6.01 10.27 -8.70
CA VAL A 165 6.24 8.83 -8.64
C VAL A 165 7.08 8.55 -7.40
N GLU A 166 6.45 7.99 -6.34
CA GLU A 166 7.13 7.65 -5.08
C GLU A 166 7.78 6.27 -5.11
N GLY A 167 7.28 5.35 -5.95
CA GLY A 167 7.80 4.00 -5.97
C GLY A 167 7.27 3.13 -7.08
N ILE A 168 7.80 1.91 -7.08
CA ILE A 168 7.41 0.82 -7.98
C ILE A 168 7.22 -0.42 -7.13
N PHE A 169 6.19 -1.21 -7.39
CA PHE A 169 5.97 -2.42 -6.63
C PHE A 169 5.34 -3.55 -7.45
N THR A 170 5.46 -4.76 -6.94
CA THR A 170 4.78 -5.94 -7.44
C THR A 170 4.09 -6.69 -6.31
N HIS A 171 3.38 -7.76 -6.61
CA HIS A 171 2.77 -8.67 -5.64
C HIS A 171 3.19 -10.11 -5.94
N MET A 172 3.70 -10.79 -4.92
CA MET A 172 4.10 -12.20 -5.03
C MET A 172 2.89 -13.11 -4.86
N ALA A 173 2.64 -13.97 -5.85
CA ALA A 173 1.47 -14.85 -5.86
C ALA A 173 1.59 -16.01 -4.86
N THR A 174 2.83 -16.48 -4.62
CA THR A 174 3.10 -17.73 -3.93
C THR A 174 4.18 -17.61 -2.85
N ALA A 175 4.26 -16.44 -2.19
CA ALA A 175 5.30 -16.17 -1.20
C ALA A 175 5.31 -17.16 -0.02
N ASP A 176 4.20 -17.83 0.24
CA ASP A 176 3.94 -18.73 1.35
C ASP A 176 3.93 -20.22 0.98
N CYS A 177 3.94 -20.57 -0.31
CA CYS A 177 3.68 -21.96 -0.72
C CYS A 177 4.55 -22.50 -1.86
N ASP A 178 5.02 -21.67 -2.81
CA ASP A 178 5.81 -22.09 -3.97
C ASP A 178 7.05 -21.22 -4.15
N LYS A 179 8.17 -21.74 -3.67
CA LYS A 179 9.46 -21.01 -3.73
C LYS A 179 9.97 -20.85 -5.16
N GLU A 180 9.77 -21.82 -6.03
CA GLU A 180 10.27 -21.77 -7.42
C GLU A 180 9.56 -20.65 -8.19
N TYR A 181 8.24 -20.57 -8.06
CA TYR A 181 7.46 -19.51 -8.68
C TYR A 181 7.76 -18.12 -8.05
N LEU A 182 7.99 -18.07 -6.75
CA LEU A 182 8.42 -16.84 -6.07
C LEU A 182 9.76 -16.34 -6.65
N ASP A 183 10.75 -17.22 -6.78
CA ASP A 183 12.06 -16.89 -7.35
C ASP A 183 11.93 -16.43 -8.81
N TYR A 184 11.06 -17.07 -9.61
CA TYR A 184 10.72 -16.61 -10.95
C TYR A 184 10.15 -15.18 -10.94
N GLN A 185 9.15 -14.88 -10.10
CA GLN A 185 8.55 -13.54 -10.02
C GLN A 185 9.57 -12.47 -9.61
N ILE A 186 10.48 -12.79 -8.68
CA ILE A 186 11.55 -11.88 -8.27
C ILE A 186 12.50 -11.58 -9.44
N GLN A 187 12.92 -12.60 -10.20
CA GLN A 187 13.81 -12.40 -11.35
C GLN A 187 13.12 -11.63 -12.46
N ASN A 188 11.84 -11.95 -12.73
CA ASN A 188 11.05 -11.23 -13.72
C ASN A 188 10.85 -9.76 -13.32
N PHE A 189 10.54 -9.48 -12.07
CA PHE A 189 10.44 -8.09 -11.57
C PHE A 189 11.75 -7.34 -11.77
N LYS A 190 12.88 -7.91 -11.37
CA LYS A 190 14.20 -7.32 -11.59
C LYS A 190 14.47 -7.07 -13.05
N HIS A 191 14.19 -8.04 -13.93
CA HIS A 191 14.36 -7.90 -15.37
C HIS A 191 13.54 -6.74 -15.93
N LEU A 192 12.27 -6.63 -15.53
CA LEU A 192 11.37 -5.57 -15.96
C LEU A 192 11.81 -4.16 -15.51
N ILE A 193 12.50 -4.01 -14.38
CA ILE A 193 12.92 -2.71 -13.84
C ILE A 193 14.38 -2.34 -14.16
N LEU A 194 15.26 -3.32 -14.41
CA LEU A 194 16.70 -3.08 -14.68
C LEU A 194 16.96 -2.27 -15.96
N TYR A 195 16.06 -2.31 -16.93
CA TYR A 195 16.18 -1.57 -18.18
C TYR A 195 16.12 -0.03 -18.01
N TRP A 196 15.85 0.48 -16.81
CA TRP A 196 15.48 1.89 -16.63
C TRP A 196 16.44 2.73 -15.80
N GLY A 197 17.55 2.16 -15.32
CA GLY A 197 18.46 2.88 -14.41
C GLY A 197 17.80 3.32 -13.10
N ILE A 198 16.77 2.57 -12.65
CA ILE A 198 16.04 2.84 -11.40
C ILE A 198 16.65 2.03 -10.24
N ALA A 199 17.64 1.22 -10.51
CA ALA A 199 18.24 0.27 -9.56
C ALA A 199 19.51 0.81 -8.86
N ASP A 200 19.68 2.14 -8.78
CA ASP A 200 20.74 2.77 -7.98
C ASP A 200 20.16 3.51 -6.76
#